data_071847053cad1b183ddcb1ee0de7183b
#
_entry.id   071847053cad1b183ddcb1ee0de7183b
#
_cell.length_a   1.000
_cell.length_b   1.000
_cell.length_c   1.000
_cell.angle_alpha   90.00
_cell.angle_beta   90.00
_cell.angle_gamma   90.00
#
_symmetry.space_group_name_H-M   'P 1'
#
loop_
_entity.id
_entity.type
_entity.pdbx_description
1 polymer ?
#
loop_
_entity_poly.entity_id
_entity_poly.type
_entity_poly.pdbx_seq_one_letter_code
_entity_poly.pdbx_strand_id
1 'polypeptide(L)'
;MITLGHILGLGAVLFCISLAGIFLNRKNIIVLLMSIELMLLSVNINFVGFSREMGDTGGQLFVFFILTVAAAEAAIGLAILVTLFRTRRTINVGEVDSLKG
;
A
#
# COMPACT_ATOMS: atom_id res chain seq x y z
N MET A 1 -4.01 1.59 28.78
CA MET A 1 -2.67 1.53 28.21
C MET A 1 -2.63 0.64 26.98
N ILE A 2 -1.93 1.07 25.95
CA ILE A 2 -1.81 0.28 24.73
C ILE A 2 -0.78 -0.82 24.93
N THR A 3 -1.21 -2.07 24.75
CA THR A 3 -0.32 -3.22 24.86
C THR A 3 0.12 -3.67 23.46
N LEU A 4 1.12 -4.55 23.40
CA LEU A 4 1.54 -5.16 22.15
C LEU A 4 0.38 -5.85 21.44
N GLY A 5 -0.50 -6.51 22.20
CA GLY A 5 -1.68 -7.16 21.65
C GLY A 5 -2.60 -6.18 20.92
N HIS A 6 -2.77 -4.98 21.45
CA HIS A 6 -3.58 -3.94 20.80
C HIS A 6 -2.97 -3.53 19.46
N ILE A 7 -1.66 -3.34 19.43
CA ILE A 7 -0.93 -2.92 18.24
C ILE A 7 -1.00 -4.01 17.17
N LEU A 8 -0.72 -5.25 17.55
CA LEU A 8 -0.79 -6.38 16.61
C LEU A 8 -2.21 -6.62 16.12
N GLY A 9 -3.20 -6.42 16.99
CA GLY A 9 -4.61 -6.52 16.61
C GLY A 9 -4.99 -5.49 15.56
N LEU A 10 -4.56 -4.25 15.75
CA LEU A 10 -4.78 -3.19 14.76
C LEU A 10 -4.11 -3.54 13.43
N GLY A 11 -2.87 -3.99 13.48
CA GLY A 11 -2.14 -4.41 12.29
C GLY A 11 -2.86 -5.54 11.56
N ALA A 12 -3.37 -6.54 12.30
CA ALA A 12 -4.10 -7.65 11.72
C ALA A 12 -5.39 -7.20 11.03
N VAL A 13 -6.13 -6.29 11.66
CA VAL A 13 -7.38 -5.75 11.11
C VAL A 13 -7.08 -4.99 9.81
N LEU A 14 -6.08 -4.12 9.82
CA LEU A 14 -5.69 -3.36 8.63
C LEU A 14 -5.21 -4.28 7.51
N PHE A 15 -4.48 -5.32 7.84
CA PHE A 15 -4.02 -6.31 6.87
C PHE A 15 -5.21 -7.01 6.23
N CYS A 16 -6.18 -7.43 7.03
CA CYS A 16 -7.39 -8.09 6.52
C CYS A 16 -8.20 -7.16 5.63
N ILE A 17 -8.34 -5.89 6.02
CA ILE A 17 -9.04 -4.89 5.21
C ILE A 17 -8.34 -4.71 3.86
N SER A 18 -7.01 -4.65 3.87
CA SER A 18 -6.25 -4.50 2.63
C SER A 18 -6.40 -5.71 1.71
N LEU A 19 -6.39 -6.92 2.27
CA LEU A 19 -6.65 -8.13 1.49
C LEU A 19 -8.03 -8.10 0.88
N ALA A 20 -9.04 -7.71 1.65
CA ALA A 20 -10.41 -7.59 1.16
C ALA A 20 -10.48 -6.57 0.02
N GLY A 21 -9.78 -5.44 0.15
CA GLY A 21 -9.72 -4.43 -0.90
C GLY A 21 -9.15 -4.99 -2.19
N ILE A 22 -8.09 -5.79 -2.09
CA ILE A 22 -7.46 -6.41 -3.26
C ILE A 22 -8.44 -7.38 -3.94
N PHE A 23 -9.08 -8.26 -3.18
CA PHE A 23 -9.95 -9.28 -3.76
C PHE A 23 -11.25 -8.70 -4.31
N LEU A 24 -11.82 -7.68 -3.65
CA LEU A 24 -13.09 -7.10 -4.06
C LEU A 24 -12.96 -6.12 -5.22
N ASN A 25 -11.79 -5.53 -5.41
CA ASN A 25 -11.60 -4.45 -6.38
C ASN A 25 -10.43 -4.73 -7.33
N ARG A 26 -10.34 -5.95 -7.81
CA ARG A 26 -9.23 -6.39 -8.67
C ARG A 26 -9.10 -5.60 -9.97
N LYS A 27 -10.17 -5.00 -10.44
CA LYS A 27 -10.18 -4.25 -11.69
C LYS A 27 -9.80 -2.79 -11.53
N ASN A 28 -9.81 -2.28 -10.31
CA ASN A 28 -9.48 -0.88 -10.03
C ASN A 28 -8.06 -0.78 -9.55
N ILE A 29 -7.17 -0.31 -10.42
CA ILE A 29 -5.73 -0.24 -10.13
C ILE A 29 -5.44 0.73 -8.99
N ILE A 30 -6.20 1.82 -8.86
CA ILE A 30 -6.02 2.79 -7.78
C ILE A 30 -6.32 2.14 -6.44
N VAL A 31 -7.42 1.40 -6.35
CA VAL A 31 -7.78 0.69 -5.13
C VAL A 31 -6.75 -0.39 -4.80
N LEU A 32 -6.23 -1.08 -5.82
CA LEU A 32 -5.17 -2.07 -5.61
C LEU A 32 -3.93 -1.43 -5.02
N LEU A 33 -3.49 -0.29 -5.54
CA LEU A 33 -2.34 0.43 -5.02
C LEU A 33 -2.56 0.89 -3.59
N MET A 34 -3.75 1.44 -3.32
CA MET A 34 -4.11 1.85 -1.96
C MET A 34 -4.11 0.68 -0.99
N SER A 35 -4.62 -0.47 -1.43
CA SER A 35 -4.67 -1.68 -0.62
C SER A 35 -3.27 -2.19 -0.29
N ILE A 36 -2.36 -2.16 -1.25
CA ILE A 36 -0.96 -2.54 -1.04
C ILE A 36 -0.30 -1.60 -0.04
N GLU A 37 -0.55 -0.29 -0.16
CA GLU A 37 -0.02 0.69 0.78
C GLU A 37 -0.55 0.45 2.20
N LEU A 38 -1.82 0.12 2.32
CA LEU A 38 -2.42 -0.21 3.61
C LEU A 38 -1.79 -1.47 4.20
N MET A 39 -1.48 -2.45 3.36
CA MET A 39 -0.77 -3.67 3.76
C MET A 39 0.61 -3.35 4.33
N LEU A 40 1.36 -2.48 3.66
CA LEU A 40 2.67 -2.02 4.12
C LEU A 40 2.55 -1.30 5.45
N LEU A 41 1.53 -0.45 5.60
CA LEU A 41 1.28 0.24 6.86
C LEU A 41 1.04 -0.75 7.99
N SER A 42 0.25 -1.81 7.75
CA SER A 42 -0.05 -2.82 8.77
C SER A 42 1.22 -3.55 9.22
N VAL A 43 2.10 -3.87 8.29
CA VAL A 43 3.39 -4.50 8.60
C VAL A 43 4.26 -3.55 9.41
N ASN A 44 4.32 -2.28 9.04
CA ASN A 44 5.08 -1.26 9.76
C ASN A 44 4.57 -1.10 11.20
N ILE A 45 3.25 -1.10 11.39
CA ILE A 45 2.66 -1.02 12.73
C ILE A 45 3.14 -2.19 13.59
N ASN A 46 3.16 -3.39 13.03
CA ASN A 46 3.65 -4.57 13.75
C ASN A 46 5.12 -4.42 14.16
N PHE A 47 5.97 -3.93 13.25
CA PHE A 47 7.38 -3.74 13.56
C PHE A 47 7.61 -2.65 14.61
N VAL A 48 6.83 -1.58 14.55
CA VAL A 48 6.89 -0.54 15.59
C VAL A 48 6.48 -1.12 16.94
N GLY A 49 5.43 -1.93 16.95
CA GLY A 49 4.99 -2.60 18.18
C GLY A 49 6.05 -3.50 18.78
N PHE A 50 6.68 -4.32 17.95
CA PHE A 50 7.76 -5.20 18.39
C PHE A 50 8.97 -4.42 18.89
N SER A 51 9.35 -3.38 18.17
CA SER A 51 10.48 -2.53 18.54
C SER A 51 10.25 -1.90 19.92
N ARG A 52 9.04 -1.40 20.16
CA ARG A 52 8.67 -0.80 21.43
C ARG A 52 8.71 -1.82 22.57
N GLU A 53 8.20 -3.01 22.34
CA GLU A 53 8.12 -4.07 23.34
C GLU A 53 9.51 -4.57 23.73
N MET A 54 10.37 -4.72 22.74
CA MET A 54 11.73 -5.24 22.96
C MET A 54 12.70 -4.15 23.42
N GLY A 55 12.33 -2.89 23.27
CA GLY A 55 13.22 -1.78 23.58
C GLY A 55 14.50 -1.83 22.75
N ASP A 56 14.42 -2.37 21.55
CA ASP A 56 15.57 -2.72 20.74
C ASP A 56 15.83 -1.68 19.65
N THR A 57 17.04 -1.12 19.67
CA THR A 57 17.52 -0.19 18.64
C THR A 57 17.53 -0.87 17.25
N GLY A 58 17.83 -2.18 17.22
CA GLY A 58 17.81 -2.96 16.00
C GLY A 58 16.44 -2.99 15.35
N GLY A 59 15.37 -3.07 16.17
CA GLY A 59 13.99 -3.01 15.67
C GLY A 59 13.68 -1.67 15.02
N GLN A 60 14.17 -0.59 15.60
CA GLN A 60 14.00 0.75 15.02
C GLN A 60 14.73 0.90 13.69
N LEU A 61 15.92 0.32 13.59
CA LEU A 61 16.67 0.31 12.34
C LEU A 61 15.90 -0.46 11.27
N PHE A 62 15.28 -1.57 11.64
CA PHE A 62 14.47 -2.37 10.74
C PHE A 62 13.26 -1.59 10.24
N VAL A 63 12.59 -0.87 11.14
CA VAL A 63 11.46 0.01 10.77
C VAL A 63 11.93 1.08 9.77
N PHE A 64 13.07 1.69 10.02
CA PHE A 64 13.65 2.67 9.10
C PHE A 64 13.86 2.06 7.72
N PHE A 65 14.40 0.86 7.67
CA PHE A 65 14.63 0.14 6.42
C PHE A 65 13.31 -0.11 5.69
N ILE A 66 12.28 -0.53 6.41
CA ILE A 66 10.96 -0.80 5.84
C ILE A 66 10.33 0.48 5.32
N LEU A 67 10.48 1.59 6.03
CA LEU A 67 9.98 2.88 5.56
C LEU A 67 10.66 3.30 4.26
N THR A 68 11.96 3.02 4.12
CA THR A 68 12.69 3.29 2.89
C THR A 68 12.13 2.46 1.73
N VAL A 69 11.88 1.17 1.97
CA VAL A 69 11.27 0.28 0.97
C VAL A 69 9.87 0.76 0.61
N ALA A 70 9.07 1.14 1.61
CA ALA A 70 7.72 1.65 1.40
C ALA A 70 7.74 2.93 0.55
N ALA A 71 8.67 3.82 0.81
CA ALA A 71 8.81 5.04 0.02
C ALA A 71 9.17 4.72 -1.43
N ALA A 72 10.08 3.77 -1.65
CA ALA A 72 10.44 3.32 -2.99
C ALA A 72 9.25 2.72 -3.72
N GLU A 73 8.46 1.89 -3.03
CA GLU A 73 7.27 1.28 -3.61
C GLU A 73 6.21 2.32 -3.93
N ALA A 74 6.04 3.33 -3.08
CA ALA A 74 5.11 4.43 -3.35
C ALA A 74 5.52 5.20 -4.61
N ALA A 75 6.81 5.44 -4.78
CA ALA A 75 7.33 6.11 -5.97
C ALA A 75 7.07 5.27 -7.23
N ILE A 76 7.34 3.97 -7.16
CA ILE A 76 7.08 3.05 -8.27
C ILE A 76 5.59 2.98 -8.57
N GLY A 77 4.77 2.87 -7.53
CA GLY A 77 3.32 2.83 -7.67
C GLY A 77 2.77 4.09 -8.33
N LEU A 78 3.29 5.24 -7.93
CA LEU A 78 2.89 6.51 -8.54
C LEU A 78 3.30 6.55 -10.02
N ALA A 79 4.50 6.09 -10.34
CA ALA A 79 4.98 6.03 -11.73
C ALA A 79 4.08 5.12 -12.57
N ILE A 80 3.71 3.97 -12.04
CA ILE A 80 2.79 3.04 -12.71
C ILE A 80 1.44 3.71 -12.92
N LEU A 81 0.93 4.38 -11.90
CA LEU A 81 -0.36 5.07 -11.95
C LEU A 81 -0.37 6.13 -13.05
N VAL A 82 0.69 6.94 -13.12
CA VAL A 82 0.82 7.99 -14.13
C VAL A 82 0.88 7.36 -15.52
N THR A 83 1.65 6.31 -15.69
CA THR A 83 1.77 5.60 -16.96
C THR A 83 0.42 5.03 -17.41
N LEU A 84 -0.30 4.40 -16.50
CA LEU A 84 -1.63 3.85 -16.79
C LEU A 84 -2.63 4.94 -17.14
N PHE A 85 -2.58 6.06 -16.43
CA PHE A 85 -3.45 7.20 -16.72
C PHE A 85 -3.20 7.72 -18.12
N ARG A 86 -1.94 7.85 -18.51
CA ARG A 86 -1.57 8.29 -19.86
C ARG A 86 -2.06 7.31 -20.92
N THR A 87 -1.87 6.03 -20.70
CA THR A 87 -2.31 4.98 -21.62
C THR A 87 -3.82 4.99 -21.79
N ARG A 88 -4.55 5.09 -20.67
CA ARG A 88 -6.01 5.16 -20.69
C ARG A 88 -6.51 6.37 -21.43
N ARG A 89 -5.88 7.51 -21.22
CA ARG A 89 -6.22 8.75 -21.91
C ARG A 89 -6.05 8.61 -23.41
N THR A 90 -4.96 7.98 -23.82
CA THR A 90 -4.67 7.70 -25.22
C THR A 90 -5.73 6.76 -25.82
N ILE A 91 -6.10 5.73 -25.10
CA ILE A 91 -7.14 4.78 -25.53
C ILE A 91 -8.48 5.49 -25.68
N ASN A 92 -8.85 6.34 -24.73
CA ASN A 92 -10.11 7.08 -24.78
C ASN A 92 -10.17 8.00 -26.00
N VAL A 93 -9.09 8.66 -26.32
CA VAL A 93 -8.99 9.51 -27.51
C VAL A 93 -9.14 8.65 -28.78
N GLY A 94 -8.49 7.49 -28.79
CA GLY A 94 -8.62 6.54 -29.89
C GLY A 94 -10.05 6.05 -30.08
N GLU A 95 -10.74 5.77 -29.01
CA GLU A 95 -12.14 5.37 -29.04
C GLU A 95 -13.04 6.46 -29.61
N VAL A 96 -12.81 7.70 -29.20
CA VAL A 96 -13.58 8.86 -29.71
C VAL A 96 -13.36 9.02 -31.21
N ASP A 97 -12.12 8.93 -31.65
CA ASP A 97 -11.79 9.01 -33.06
C ASP A 97 -12.45 7.88 -33.86
N SER A 98 -12.43 6.68 -33.29
CA SER A 98 -13.09 5.52 -33.90
C SER A 98 -14.58 5.72 -34.03
N LEU A 99 -15.23 6.32 -33.06
CA LEU A 99 -16.65 6.60 -33.07
C LEU A 99 -17.01 7.68 -34.10
N LYS A 100 -16.12 8.62 -34.30
CA LYS A 100 -16.33 9.71 -35.27
C LYS A 100 -16.09 9.27 -36.72
N GLY A 101 -15.23 8.31 -36.86
CA GLY A 101 -14.82 7.84 -38.18
C GLY A 101 -15.61 6.70 -38.68
#